data_1a88f6e5dac9de4c7260961009149989
#
_entry.id   1a88f6e5dac9de4c7260961009149989
#
_cell.length_a   1.000
_cell.length_b   1.000
_cell.length_c   1.000
_cell.angle_alpha   90.00
_cell.angle_beta   90.00
_cell.angle_gamma   90.00
#
_symmetry.space_group_name_H-M   'P 1'
#
loop_
_entity.id
_entity.type
_entity.pdbx_description
1 polymer ?
#
loop_
_entity_poly.entity_id
_entity_poly.type
_entity_poly.pdbx_seq_one_letter_code
_entity_poly.pdbx_strand_id
1 'polypeptide(L)'
;TLSPSSAASDVYKRQIKQMDSYESTLELAEVIKIAHPNWQRGKHPATQSFQAMRIFINNELGDVDDFLEQSIPILKSGGQLAVISFHSLEDRRIKQFLQRHSKGQYPEDENLPMPPKRPRYFSKPKRVGPSKAEISKNPRSRSAWLRLATRTDTDYVADVQP
;
A
#
# COMPACT_ATOMS: atom_id res chain seq x y z
N THR A 1 14.27 -24.22 12.45
CA THR A 1 12.90 -24.48 12.94
C THR A 1 11.99 -23.38 12.40
N LEU A 2 11.09 -23.75 11.46
CA LEU A 2 10.06 -22.85 10.92
C LEU A 2 9.16 -22.37 12.06
N SER A 3 8.85 -21.07 12.08
CA SER A 3 7.92 -20.51 13.07
C SER A 3 6.54 -21.17 12.94
N PRO A 4 5.74 -21.33 14.03
CA PRO A 4 4.40 -21.93 13.97
C PRO A 4 3.48 -21.25 12.93
N SER A 5 3.68 -19.98 12.65
CA SER A 5 2.92 -19.24 11.62
C SER A 5 3.31 -19.65 10.19
N SER A 6 4.56 -20.04 9.97
CA SER A 6 5.04 -20.54 8.68
C SER A 6 4.50 -21.92 8.37
N ALA A 7 4.50 -22.85 9.35
CA ALA A 7 3.96 -24.18 9.19
C ALA A 7 2.45 -24.17 8.91
N ALA A 8 1.69 -23.32 9.60
CA ALA A 8 0.26 -23.14 9.34
C ALA A 8 0.00 -22.58 7.93
N SER A 9 0.83 -21.64 7.47
CA SER A 9 0.76 -21.10 6.10
C SER A 9 1.02 -22.17 5.04
N ASP A 10 1.95 -23.11 5.29
CA ASP A 10 2.28 -24.16 4.32
C ASP A 10 1.21 -25.26 4.25
N VAL A 11 0.58 -25.62 5.36
CA VAL A 11 -0.59 -26.52 5.39
C VAL A 11 -1.74 -25.89 4.60
N TYR A 12 -2.00 -24.62 4.81
CA TYR A 12 -3.02 -23.85 4.11
C TYR A 12 -2.78 -23.80 2.59
N LYS A 13 -1.56 -23.50 2.14
CA LYS A 13 -1.21 -23.54 0.72
C LYS A 13 -1.42 -24.91 0.07
N ARG A 14 -1.17 -25.98 0.81
CA ARG A 14 -1.39 -27.35 0.34
C ARG A 14 -2.88 -27.65 0.19
N GLN A 15 -3.71 -27.26 1.17
CA GLN A 15 -5.16 -27.48 1.11
C GLN A 15 -5.81 -26.75 -0.07
N ILE A 16 -5.42 -25.49 -0.31
CA ILE A 16 -5.90 -24.73 -1.48
C ILE A 16 -5.46 -25.38 -2.80
N LYS A 17 -4.24 -25.94 -2.86
CA LYS A 17 -3.73 -26.62 -4.06
C LYS A 17 -4.36 -27.99 -4.33
N GLN A 18 -5.00 -28.61 -3.35
CA GLN A 18 -5.65 -29.93 -3.50
C GLN A 18 -7.05 -29.83 -4.09
N MET A 19 -7.61 -28.62 -4.17
CA MET A 19 -8.91 -28.39 -4.81
C MET A 19 -8.69 -27.83 -6.22
N ASP A 20 -9.19 -28.55 -7.22
CA ASP A 20 -9.05 -28.14 -8.63
C ASP A 20 -9.86 -26.89 -8.96
N SER A 21 -10.95 -26.63 -8.24
CA SER A 21 -11.77 -25.42 -8.39
C SER A 21 -12.58 -25.11 -7.13
N TYR A 22 -13.02 -23.87 -6.99
CA TYR A 22 -13.98 -23.42 -5.99
C TYR A 22 -15.23 -22.90 -6.70
N GLU A 23 -16.39 -23.44 -6.33
CA GLU A 23 -17.67 -23.03 -6.95
C GLU A 23 -18.17 -21.70 -6.39
N SER A 24 -17.74 -21.33 -5.16
CA SER A 24 -18.18 -20.09 -4.53
C SER A 24 -17.10 -19.47 -3.63
N THR A 25 -17.22 -18.16 -3.42
CA THR A 25 -16.39 -17.43 -2.47
C THR A 25 -16.61 -17.89 -1.02
N LEU A 26 -17.80 -18.41 -0.72
CA LEU A 26 -18.12 -18.94 0.61
C LEU A 26 -17.34 -20.22 0.92
N GLU A 27 -17.25 -21.13 -0.04
CA GLU A 27 -16.47 -22.37 0.06
C GLU A 27 -14.99 -22.04 0.33
N LEU A 28 -14.40 -21.17 -0.45
CA LEU A 28 -13.02 -20.73 -0.23
C LEU A 28 -12.86 -20.04 1.14
N ALA A 29 -13.84 -19.27 1.59
CA ALA A 29 -13.80 -18.61 2.90
C ALA A 29 -13.78 -19.61 4.05
N GLU A 30 -14.56 -20.72 3.96
CA GLU A 30 -14.57 -21.77 4.98
C GLU A 30 -13.25 -22.55 5.01
N VAL A 31 -12.67 -22.86 3.86
CA VAL A 31 -11.33 -23.49 3.78
C VAL A 31 -10.28 -22.62 4.46
N ILE A 32 -10.29 -21.32 4.18
CA ILE A 32 -9.39 -20.34 4.81
C ILE A 32 -9.59 -20.29 6.33
N LYS A 33 -10.83 -20.32 6.79
CA LYS A 33 -11.19 -20.28 8.21
C LYS A 33 -10.69 -21.51 8.95
N ILE A 34 -10.85 -22.71 8.37
CA ILE A 34 -10.35 -23.97 8.93
C ILE A 34 -8.83 -23.95 9.04
N ALA A 35 -8.15 -23.44 8.01
CA ALA A 35 -6.70 -23.37 7.96
C ALA A 35 -6.07 -22.31 8.88
N HIS A 36 -6.85 -21.35 9.40
CA HIS A 36 -6.37 -20.25 10.22
C HIS A 36 -7.03 -20.23 11.62
N PRO A 37 -6.68 -21.18 12.52
CA PRO A 37 -7.36 -21.36 13.80
C PRO A 37 -7.23 -20.16 14.77
N ASN A 38 -6.19 -19.33 14.63
CA ASN A 38 -5.87 -18.22 15.53
C ASN A 38 -6.25 -16.85 14.93
N TRP A 39 -7.51 -16.65 14.57
CA TRP A 39 -7.97 -15.39 14.01
C TRP A 39 -8.45 -14.37 15.07
N GLN A 40 -8.30 -13.09 14.76
CA GLN A 40 -8.70 -12.00 15.67
C GLN A 40 -10.24 -11.93 15.77
N ARG A 41 -10.77 -11.85 17.01
CA ARG A 41 -12.20 -11.59 17.25
C ARG A 41 -12.68 -10.34 16.48
N GLY A 42 -13.80 -10.47 15.78
CA GLY A 42 -14.43 -9.36 15.05
C GLY A 42 -13.99 -9.16 13.60
N LYS A 43 -13.06 -9.99 13.09
CA LYS A 43 -12.71 -9.99 11.64
C LYS A 43 -12.73 -11.42 11.12
N HIS A 44 -13.43 -11.65 10.00
CA HIS A 44 -13.41 -12.95 9.36
C HIS A 44 -12.00 -13.29 8.87
N PRO A 45 -11.47 -14.50 9.13
CA PRO A 45 -10.09 -14.88 8.78
C PRO A 45 -9.78 -14.76 7.28
N ALA A 46 -10.76 -15.01 6.42
CA ALA A 46 -10.62 -14.89 4.97
C ALA A 46 -10.52 -13.43 4.46
N THR A 47 -10.81 -12.42 5.29
CA THR A 47 -10.79 -11.01 4.86
C THR A 47 -9.46 -10.58 4.25
N GLN A 48 -8.35 -10.96 4.87
CA GLN A 48 -7.01 -10.62 4.37
C GLN A 48 -6.67 -11.35 3.07
N SER A 49 -7.10 -12.61 2.96
CA SER A 49 -6.87 -13.41 1.74
C SER A 49 -7.64 -12.86 0.56
N PHE A 50 -8.92 -12.52 0.75
CA PHE A 50 -9.72 -11.88 -0.30
C PHE A 50 -9.20 -10.50 -0.68
N GLN A 51 -8.74 -9.72 0.30
CA GLN A 51 -8.10 -8.44 0.02
C GLN A 51 -6.82 -8.62 -0.81
N ALA A 52 -5.98 -9.61 -0.47
CA ALA A 52 -4.76 -9.89 -1.21
C ALA A 52 -5.05 -10.33 -2.65
N MET A 53 -6.06 -11.19 -2.86
CA MET A 53 -6.49 -11.60 -4.19
C MET A 53 -7.02 -10.42 -5.01
N ARG A 54 -7.84 -9.55 -4.42
CA ARG A 54 -8.36 -8.36 -5.08
C ARG A 54 -7.24 -7.42 -5.52
N ILE A 55 -6.29 -7.14 -4.62
CA ILE A 55 -5.13 -6.30 -4.90
C ILE A 55 -4.30 -6.89 -6.04
N PHE A 56 -4.11 -8.21 -6.05
CA PHE A 56 -3.32 -8.90 -7.06
C PHE A 56 -4.01 -8.89 -8.44
N ILE A 57 -5.31 -9.27 -8.48
CA ILE A 57 -6.06 -9.38 -9.73
C ILE A 57 -6.23 -8.00 -10.39
N ASN A 58 -6.52 -6.98 -9.60
CA ASN A 58 -6.78 -5.62 -10.10
C ASN A 58 -5.50 -4.77 -10.21
N ASN A 59 -4.34 -5.30 -9.85
CA ASN A 59 -3.08 -4.54 -9.80
C ASN A 59 -3.16 -3.24 -8.99
N GLU A 60 -4.02 -3.19 -7.95
CA GLU A 60 -4.37 -1.96 -7.22
C GLU A 60 -3.14 -1.18 -6.71
N LEU A 61 -2.08 -1.87 -6.32
CA LEU A 61 -0.85 -1.22 -5.84
C LEU A 61 0.01 -0.67 -6.99
N GLY A 62 0.02 -1.34 -8.15
CA GLY A 62 0.69 -0.85 -9.35
C GLY A 62 0.03 0.44 -9.84
N ASP A 63 -1.30 0.48 -9.90
CA ASP A 63 -2.05 1.67 -10.30
C ASP A 63 -1.77 2.87 -9.36
N VAL A 64 -1.59 2.60 -8.05
CA VAL A 64 -1.19 3.66 -7.09
C VAL A 64 0.20 4.18 -7.41
N ASP A 65 1.17 3.28 -7.67
CA ASP A 65 2.53 3.69 -8.01
C ASP A 65 2.55 4.52 -9.32
N ASP A 66 1.87 4.05 -10.36
CA ASP A 66 1.76 4.74 -11.65
C ASP A 66 1.10 6.12 -11.52
N PHE A 67 -0.01 6.22 -10.76
CA PHE A 67 -0.65 7.50 -10.46
C PHE A 67 0.30 8.48 -9.77
N LEU A 68 1.04 8.00 -8.77
CA LEU A 68 1.96 8.84 -8.01
C LEU A 68 3.10 9.37 -8.90
N GLU A 69 3.72 8.54 -9.71
CA GLU A 69 4.79 8.95 -10.64
C GLU A 69 4.26 9.93 -11.69
N GLN A 70 3.08 9.69 -12.27
CA GLN A 70 2.45 10.60 -13.22
C GLN A 70 2.03 11.94 -12.60
N SER A 71 1.82 11.99 -11.29
CA SER A 71 1.47 13.25 -10.61
C SER A 71 2.59 14.30 -10.65
N ILE A 72 3.85 13.89 -10.79
CA ILE A 72 5.00 14.81 -10.81
C ILE A 72 4.95 15.76 -12.03
N PRO A 73 4.87 15.26 -13.28
CA PRO A 73 4.85 16.11 -14.46
C PRO A 73 3.52 16.87 -14.64
N ILE A 74 2.41 16.36 -14.09
CA ILE A 74 1.08 16.98 -14.26
C ILE A 74 0.90 18.19 -13.34
N LEU A 75 1.46 18.13 -12.12
CA LEU A 75 1.30 19.21 -11.15
C LEU A 75 2.24 20.37 -11.46
N LYS A 76 1.66 21.58 -11.55
CA LYS A 76 2.43 22.82 -11.62
C LYS A 76 3.15 23.09 -10.29
N SER A 77 4.22 23.90 -10.33
CA SER A 77 4.86 24.41 -9.12
C SER A 77 3.81 25.06 -8.19
N GLY A 78 3.87 24.77 -6.90
CA GLY A 78 2.89 25.17 -5.91
C GLY A 78 1.61 24.33 -5.89
N GLY A 79 1.37 23.46 -6.86
CA GLY A 79 0.24 22.54 -6.88
C GLY A 79 0.29 21.54 -5.71
N GLN A 80 -0.86 21.08 -5.25
CA GLN A 80 -0.95 20.16 -4.12
C GLN A 80 -1.34 18.76 -4.57
N LEU A 81 -0.57 17.77 -4.13
CA LEU A 81 -0.94 16.37 -4.18
C LEU A 81 -1.63 16.01 -2.88
N ALA A 82 -2.89 15.56 -2.97
CA ALA A 82 -3.70 15.11 -1.83
C ALA A 82 -4.17 13.68 -2.12
N VAL A 83 -3.74 12.73 -1.32
CA VAL A 83 -4.08 11.31 -1.52
C VAL A 83 -4.64 10.73 -0.23
N ILE A 84 -5.79 10.06 -0.33
CA ILE A 84 -6.41 9.33 0.79
C ILE A 84 -6.22 7.84 0.55
N SER A 85 -5.72 7.15 1.56
CA SER A 85 -5.63 5.69 1.60
C SER A 85 -6.49 5.11 2.70
N PHE A 86 -7.04 3.91 2.50
CA PHE A 86 -7.88 3.22 3.46
C PHE A 86 -7.21 2.01 4.10
N HIS A 87 -6.12 1.54 3.55
CA HIS A 87 -5.34 0.44 4.12
C HIS A 87 -3.83 0.69 4.12
N SER A 88 -3.12 -0.06 4.97
CA SER A 88 -1.71 0.16 5.26
C SER A 88 -0.77 -0.07 4.07
N LEU A 89 -1.15 -0.90 3.10
CA LEU A 89 -0.31 -1.16 1.91
C LEU A 89 -0.29 0.06 0.99
N GLU A 90 -1.45 0.65 0.71
CA GLU A 90 -1.56 1.92 -0.04
C GLU A 90 -0.81 3.04 0.69
N ASP A 91 -1.10 3.24 1.99
CA ASP A 91 -0.45 4.29 2.78
C ASP A 91 1.07 4.16 2.78
N ARG A 92 1.59 2.93 2.79
CA ARG A 92 3.02 2.66 2.70
C ARG A 92 3.61 3.13 1.36
N ARG A 93 2.95 2.81 0.23
CA ARG A 93 3.39 3.23 -1.11
C ARG A 93 3.44 4.75 -1.22
N ILE A 94 2.34 5.43 -0.87
CA ILE A 94 2.25 6.89 -0.87
C ILE A 94 3.31 7.51 0.04
N LYS A 95 3.50 6.96 1.24
CA LYS A 95 4.54 7.42 2.17
C LYS A 95 5.93 7.32 1.56
N GLN A 96 6.28 6.16 1.01
CA GLN A 96 7.59 5.91 0.42
C GLN A 96 7.86 6.82 -0.77
N PHE A 97 6.87 6.97 -1.67
CA PHE A 97 6.94 7.91 -2.79
C PHE A 97 7.21 9.35 -2.32
N LEU A 98 6.36 9.87 -1.44
CA LEU A 98 6.52 11.23 -0.93
C LEU A 98 7.83 11.43 -0.14
N GLN A 99 8.31 10.42 0.57
CA GLN A 99 9.61 10.50 1.25
C GLN A 99 10.77 10.57 0.25
N ARG A 100 10.76 9.73 -0.79
CA ARG A 100 11.77 9.78 -1.86
C ARG A 100 11.84 11.17 -2.48
N HIS A 101 10.70 11.65 -2.96
CA HIS A 101 10.64 12.90 -3.73
C HIS A 101 10.67 14.18 -2.87
N SER A 102 10.53 14.10 -1.55
CA SER A 102 10.72 15.27 -0.67
C SER A 102 12.12 15.36 -0.06
N LYS A 103 12.81 14.22 0.10
CA LYS A 103 14.16 14.20 0.66
C LYS A 103 15.25 14.00 -0.39
N GLY A 104 14.90 13.49 -1.57
CA GLY A 104 15.86 13.04 -2.57
C GLY A 104 16.64 11.80 -2.10
N GLN A 105 16.01 10.96 -1.27
CA GLN A 105 16.59 9.74 -0.73
C GLN A 105 15.88 8.53 -1.31
N TYR A 106 16.61 7.73 -2.04
CA TYR A 106 16.12 6.54 -2.72
C TYR A 106 16.75 5.29 -2.09
N PRO A 107 16.01 4.20 -1.88
CA PRO A 107 16.54 2.98 -1.26
C PRO A 107 17.73 2.39 -2.03
N GLU A 108 17.73 2.51 -3.34
CA GLU A 108 18.81 2.06 -4.21
C GLU A 108 20.13 2.81 -4.00
N ASP A 109 20.06 4.03 -3.49
CA ASP A 109 21.22 4.88 -3.22
C ASP A 109 21.80 4.67 -1.80
N GLU A 110 21.09 3.93 -0.92
CA GLU A 110 21.42 3.82 0.52
C GLU A 110 22.79 3.18 0.77
N ASN A 111 23.23 2.28 -0.11
CA ASN A 111 24.51 1.57 0.01
C ASN A 111 25.64 2.19 -0.85
N LEU A 112 25.39 3.32 -1.49
CA LEU A 112 26.40 3.99 -2.30
C LEU A 112 27.31 4.85 -1.41
N PRO A 113 28.64 4.79 -1.59
CA PRO A 113 29.59 5.64 -0.84
C PRO A 113 29.34 7.13 -1.06
N MET A 114 28.86 7.51 -2.23
CA MET A 114 28.46 8.87 -2.60
C MET A 114 27.13 8.82 -3.35
N PRO A 115 25.98 8.92 -2.65
CA PRO A 115 24.69 8.92 -3.31
C PRO A 115 24.54 10.15 -4.21
N PRO A 116 23.95 9.99 -5.41
CA PRO A 116 23.72 11.11 -6.33
C PRO A 116 22.73 12.12 -5.72
N LYS A 117 22.88 13.38 -6.11
CA LYS A 117 21.87 14.39 -5.78
C LYS A 117 20.63 14.14 -6.64
N ARG A 118 19.58 13.64 -6.01
CA ARG A 118 18.29 13.42 -6.66
C ARG A 118 17.40 14.65 -6.55
N PRO A 119 16.58 14.96 -7.58
CA PRO A 119 15.65 16.07 -7.53
C PRO A 119 14.61 15.89 -6.43
N ARG A 120 14.14 16.99 -5.85
CA ARG A 120 13.09 16.98 -4.82
C ARG A 120 11.85 17.63 -5.40
N TYR A 121 10.91 16.82 -5.83
CA TYR A 121 9.71 17.29 -6.51
C TYR A 121 8.59 17.73 -5.57
N PHE A 122 8.64 17.32 -4.30
CA PHE A 122 7.62 17.65 -3.31
C PHE A 122 8.21 18.25 -2.03
N SER A 123 7.42 19.10 -1.37
CA SER A 123 7.71 19.57 -0.02
C SER A 123 7.59 18.44 1.00
N LYS A 124 8.02 18.69 2.25
CA LYS A 124 7.83 17.75 3.36
C LYS A 124 6.35 17.36 3.48
N PRO A 125 6.01 16.07 3.37
CA PRO A 125 4.62 15.63 3.38
C PRO A 125 3.99 15.77 4.77
N LYS A 126 2.71 16.16 4.77
CA LYS A 126 1.84 16.15 5.96
C LYS A 126 0.96 14.91 5.93
N ARG A 127 0.69 14.36 7.10
CA ARG A 127 -0.24 13.24 7.30
C ARG A 127 -1.34 13.67 8.24
N VAL A 128 -2.59 13.45 7.84
CA VAL A 128 -3.78 13.82 8.61
C VAL A 128 -4.66 12.58 8.73
N GLY A 129 -5.06 12.25 9.96
CA GLY A 129 -6.03 11.19 10.22
C GLY A 129 -7.44 11.77 10.41
N PRO A 130 -8.45 10.92 10.42
CA PRO A 130 -9.82 11.34 10.68
C PRO A 130 -10.01 11.84 12.12
N SER A 131 -10.89 12.81 12.31
CA SER A 131 -11.26 13.31 13.61
C SER A 131 -12.15 12.30 14.36
N LYS A 132 -12.22 12.41 15.70
CA LYS A 132 -13.13 11.58 16.50
C LYS A 132 -14.60 11.75 16.07
N ALA A 133 -15.00 12.97 15.73
CA ALA A 133 -16.34 13.28 15.25
C ALA A 133 -16.64 12.62 13.90
N GLU A 134 -15.66 12.58 13.00
CA GLU A 134 -15.79 11.90 11.71
C GLU A 134 -15.90 10.38 11.90
N ILE A 135 -15.06 9.78 12.73
CA ILE A 135 -15.11 8.33 13.03
C ILE A 135 -16.47 7.96 13.65
N SER A 136 -17.01 8.81 14.52
CA SER A 136 -18.33 8.59 15.13
C SER A 136 -19.46 8.58 14.10
N LYS A 137 -19.39 9.48 13.10
CA LYS A 137 -20.40 9.56 12.01
C LYS A 137 -20.18 8.49 10.94
N ASN A 138 -18.91 8.15 10.65
CA ASN A 138 -18.54 7.17 9.67
C ASN A 138 -17.42 6.26 10.21
N PRO A 139 -17.75 5.12 10.83
CA PRO A 139 -16.76 4.19 11.41
C PRO A 139 -15.75 3.65 10.38
N ARG A 140 -16.08 3.68 9.08
CA ARG A 140 -15.16 3.25 8.01
C ARG A 140 -13.99 4.20 7.82
N SER A 141 -14.13 5.49 8.20
CA SER A 141 -13.05 6.47 8.12
C SER A 141 -11.90 6.18 9.09
N ARG A 142 -12.11 5.35 10.11
CA ARG A 142 -11.10 4.99 11.14
C ARG A 142 -9.73 4.61 10.55
N SER A 143 -9.71 3.96 9.40
CA SER A 143 -8.48 3.49 8.76
C SER A 143 -7.95 4.43 7.68
N ALA A 144 -8.65 5.54 7.42
CA ALA A 144 -8.28 6.49 6.38
C ALA A 144 -7.11 7.38 6.82
N TRP A 145 -6.18 7.62 5.87
CA TRP A 145 -5.10 8.57 6.05
C TRP A 145 -5.01 9.48 4.84
N LEU A 146 -5.06 10.78 5.10
CA LEU A 146 -4.79 11.80 4.07
C LEU A 146 -3.31 12.16 4.13
N ARG A 147 -2.62 12.11 2.98
CA ARG A 147 -1.28 12.64 2.79
C ARG A 147 -1.31 13.80 1.83
N LEU A 148 -0.64 14.88 2.22
CA LEU A 148 -0.57 16.14 1.48
C LEU A 148 0.88 16.48 1.23
N ALA A 149 1.22 16.90 0.01
CA ALA A 149 2.51 17.47 -0.32
C ALA A 149 2.34 18.54 -1.42
N THR A 150 3.17 19.58 -1.40
CA THR A 150 3.15 20.63 -2.41
C THR A 150 4.25 20.38 -3.42
N ARG A 151 3.95 20.50 -4.71
CA ARG A 151 4.91 20.43 -5.81
C ARG A 151 5.89 21.61 -5.69
N THR A 152 7.18 21.30 -5.74
CA THR A 152 8.26 22.32 -5.74
C THR A 152 8.39 22.95 -7.14
N ASP A 153 9.29 23.89 -7.27
CA ASP A 153 9.70 24.54 -8.54
C ASP A 153 10.73 23.71 -9.34
N THR A 154 11.17 22.57 -8.81
CA THR A 154 12.14 21.69 -9.47
C THR A 154 11.58 21.19 -10.79
N ASP A 155 12.27 21.44 -11.89
CA ASP A 155 11.90 20.94 -13.22
C ASP A 155 11.84 19.42 -13.22
N TYR A 156 10.81 18.89 -13.87
CA TYR A 156 10.68 17.44 -14.03
C TYR A 156 11.66 16.95 -15.10
N VAL A 157 12.52 16.06 -14.70
CA VAL A 157 13.40 15.33 -15.61
C VAL A 157 12.85 13.90 -15.71
N ALA A 158 12.35 13.52 -16.86
CA ALA A 158 11.98 12.12 -17.11
C ALA A 158 13.23 11.27 -16.92
N ASP A 159 13.19 10.30 -16.01
CA ASP A 159 14.24 9.29 -15.94
C ASP A 159 14.23 8.55 -17.28
N VAL A 160 15.20 8.86 -18.11
CA VAL A 160 15.52 8.03 -19.26
C VAL A 160 16.09 6.76 -18.65
N GLN A 161 15.25 5.75 -18.47
CA GLN A 161 15.74 4.42 -18.09
C GLN A 161 16.76 3.99 -19.18
N PRO A 162 17.92 3.53 -18.74
CA PRO A 162 18.94 3.03 -19.67
C PRO A 162 18.47 1.80 -20.44
#